data_f11aa5719e9d5ca955dac86adcfb9b35
#
_entry.id   f11aa5719e9d5ca955dac86adcfb9b35
#
_cell.length_a   1.000
_cell.length_b   1.000
_cell.length_c   1.000
_cell.angle_alpha   90.00
_cell.angle_beta   90.00
_cell.angle_gamma   90.00
#
_symmetry.space_group_name_H-M   'P 1'
#
loop_
_entity.id
_entity.type
_entity.pdbx_description
1 polymer ?
#
loop_
_entity_poly.entity_id
_entity_poly.type
_entity_poly.pdbx_seq_one_letter_code
_entity_poly.pdbx_strand_id
1 'polypeptide(L)'
;MKKLLFLGALLLSTVCMNAQTSEYYQEAANPIATNPALWAKVTAPQISWGSTDIRYKKEEPAPIHSAQKSMNLTAWKGEKISAQLVVWTPKALNDLTFMVSDLTSGSATISKENIRTGFVRYVITDELNKDGLGACGYRNSADFDSTLVADVIDHITPTLTLPANSTQGGWISVNIPQGTKAGKYTGTVTVKADGITLSELKLNLQVKNRTLPPPSEWAFHLDLWQNPYAVSRYYNVEPFSKKHFDLMRPLMKLYCLLYTSPSPRDTR
;
A
#
# COMPACT_ATOMS: atom_id res chain seq x y z
N MET A 1 -51.12 -26.02 18.63
CA MET A 1 -50.25 -25.98 17.44
C MET A 1 -50.06 -24.56 16.94
N LYS A 2 -49.37 -23.68 17.69
CA LYS A 2 -49.06 -22.26 17.28
C LYS A 2 -47.80 -21.75 18.01
N LYS A 3 -46.67 -22.48 17.99
CA LYS A 3 -45.41 -21.98 18.60
C LYS A 3 -44.17 -22.38 17.84
N LEU A 4 -44.22 -22.62 16.51
CA LEU A 4 -43.08 -23.05 15.73
C LEU A 4 -42.75 -22.17 14.51
N LEU A 5 -43.24 -20.92 14.47
CA LEU A 5 -43.05 -20.02 13.30
C LEU A 5 -42.21 -18.77 13.58
N PHE A 6 -41.60 -18.64 14.77
CA PHE A 6 -40.83 -17.43 15.12
C PHE A 6 -39.30 -17.63 15.19
N LEU A 7 -38.81 -18.85 14.93
CA LEU A 7 -37.36 -19.11 14.98
C LEU A 7 -36.65 -19.05 13.61
N GLY A 8 -37.44 -18.96 12.54
CA GLY A 8 -36.88 -18.94 11.15
C GLY A 8 -36.51 -17.55 10.63
N ALA A 9 -36.98 -16.47 11.26
CA ALA A 9 -36.76 -15.10 10.75
C ALA A 9 -35.52 -14.41 11.32
N LEU A 10 -34.90 -14.97 12.35
CA LEU A 10 -33.74 -14.36 13.00
C LEU A 10 -32.39 -14.83 12.45
N LEU A 11 -32.39 -15.86 11.63
CA LEU A 11 -31.16 -16.42 10.99
C LEU A 11 -30.86 -15.85 9.61
N LEU A 12 -31.79 -15.10 8.99
CA LEU A 12 -31.55 -14.46 7.69
C LEU A 12 -30.98 -13.04 7.77
N SER A 13 -30.97 -12.43 8.95
CA SER A 13 -30.46 -11.06 9.09
C SER A 13 -28.95 -10.96 9.35
N THR A 14 -28.28 -12.06 9.67
CA THR A 14 -26.83 -12.10 9.91
C THR A 14 -25.99 -12.37 8.67
N VAL A 15 -26.59 -12.78 7.55
CA VAL A 15 -25.84 -13.08 6.30
C VAL A 15 -25.62 -11.83 5.45
N CYS A 16 -26.35 -10.74 5.67
CA CYS A 16 -26.21 -9.50 4.88
C CYS A 16 -25.14 -8.53 5.38
N MET A 17 -24.48 -8.78 6.50
CA MET A 17 -23.43 -7.88 7.02
C MET A 17 -22.01 -8.25 6.60
N ASN A 18 -21.79 -9.36 5.92
CA ASN A 18 -20.46 -9.80 5.44
C ASN A 18 -20.25 -9.62 3.94
N ALA A 19 -21.04 -8.79 3.28
CA ALA A 19 -20.88 -8.54 1.84
C ALA A 19 -19.91 -7.39 1.50
N GLN A 20 -19.04 -7.01 2.40
CA GLN A 20 -17.79 -6.31 2.09
C GLN A 20 -16.65 -7.30 2.23
N THR A 21 -16.66 -8.36 1.45
CA THR A 21 -15.43 -9.05 1.14
C THR A 21 -14.61 -8.07 0.31
N SER A 22 -13.63 -7.46 0.91
CA SER A 22 -12.57 -6.78 0.19
C SER A 22 -11.97 -7.83 -0.74
N GLU A 23 -12.28 -7.76 -2.02
CA GLU A 23 -11.65 -8.61 -3.00
C GLU A 23 -10.16 -8.29 -2.98
N TYR A 24 -9.34 -9.31 -2.78
CA TYR A 24 -7.89 -9.14 -2.87
C TYR A 24 -7.52 -8.71 -4.28
N TYR A 25 -6.58 -7.79 -4.38
CA TYR A 25 -6.10 -7.33 -5.67
C TYR A 25 -5.53 -8.47 -6.49
N GLN A 26 -6.02 -8.64 -7.71
CA GLN A 26 -5.54 -9.62 -8.68
C GLN A 26 -4.60 -8.91 -9.68
N GLU A 27 -3.33 -9.30 -9.66
CA GLU A 27 -2.38 -8.79 -10.65
C GLU A 27 -2.61 -9.45 -12.01
N ALA A 28 -2.52 -8.65 -13.06
CA ALA A 28 -2.46 -9.18 -14.43
C ALA A 28 -1.14 -9.94 -14.65
N ALA A 29 -1.16 -10.86 -15.62
CA ALA A 29 0.06 -11.55 -16.04
C ALA A 29 1.09 -10.55 -16.55
N ASN A 30 2.36 -10.76 -16.18
CA ASN A 30 3.44 -9.89 -16.67
C ASN A 30 3.64 -10.12 -18.17
N PRO A 31 3.48 -9.08 -19.02
CA PRO A 31 3.73 -9.21 -20.46
C PRO A 31 5.21 -9.38 -20.80
N ILE A 32 6.09 -9.03 -19.85
CA ILE A 32 7.54 -9.13 -20.02
C ILE A 32 8.03 -10.45 -19.44
N ALA A 33 8.72 -11.24 -20.25
CA ALA A 33 9.31 -12.49 -19.79
C ALA A 33 10.52 -12.22 -18.89
N THR A 34 10.64 -12.98 -17.81
CA THR A 34 11.81 -12.93 -16.93
C THR A 34 13.06 -13.38 -17.70
N ASN A 35 14.13 -12.59 -17.64
CA ASN A 35 15.41 -12.95 -18.18
C ASN A 35 16.26 -13.74 -17.16
N PRO A 36 16.48 -15.06 -17.34
CA PRO A 36 17.19 -15.88 -16.36
C PRO A 36 18.64 -15.42 -16.12
N ALA A 37 19.27 -14.78 -17.09
CA ALA A 37 20.66 -14.31 -16.95
C ALA A 37 20.81 -13.23 -15.87
N LEU A 38 19.78 -12.41 -15.65
CA LEU A 38 19.78 -11.40 -14.59
C LEU A 38 19.75 -12.04 -13.19
N TRP A 39 19.18 -13.24 -13.08
CA TRP A 39 19.01 -13.96 -11.82
C TRP A 39 20.18 -14.91 -11.51
N ALA A 40 21.09 -15.15 -12.44
CA ALA A 40 22.17 -16.13 -12.30
C ALA A 40 23.07 -15.89 -11.07
N LYS A 41 23.16 -14.65 -10.59
CA LYS A 41 23.97 -14.28 -9.42
C LYS A 41 23.16 -14.26 -8.10
N VAL A 42 21.87 -14.43 -8.15
CA VAL A 42 20.99 -14.44 -6.96
C VAL A 42 20.78 -15.88 -6.53
N THR A 43 21.48 -16.31 -5.50
CA THR A 43 21.49 -17.72 -5.06
C THR A 43 20.49 -18.02 -3.93
N ALA A 44 20.00 -16.99 -3.24
CA ALA A 44 19.07 -17.09 -2.13
C ALA A 44 18.17 -15.84 -2.08
N PRO A 45 17.03 -15.91 -1.38
CA PRO A 45 16.20 -14.73 -1.12
C PRO A 45 17.00 -13.60 -0.49
N GLN A 46 16.86 -12.42 -1.04
CA GLN A 46 17.49 -11.19 -0.58
C GLN A 46 16.44 -10.25 -0.05
N ILE A 47 16.70 -9.58 1.05
CA ILE A 47 15.80 -8.63 1.68
C ILE A 47 16.60 -7.40 2.09
N SER A 48 16.10 -6.22 1.72
CA SER A 48 16.74 -4.94 2.02
C SER A 48 15.70 -3.84 2.20
N TRP A 49 16.04 -2.80 2.93
CA TRP A 49 15.40 -1.52 2.73
C TRP A 49 15.72 -0.99 1.34
N GLY A 50 14.74 -0.38 0.70
CA GLY A 50 14.81 0.25 -0.61
C GLY A 50 14.39 1.72 -0.56
N SER A 51 14.47 2.41 -1.69
CA SER A 51 13.98 3.77 -1.82
C SER A 51 12.49 3.78 -2.13
N THR A 52 11.74 4.70 -1.52
CA THR A 52 10.34 4.97 -1.87
C THR A 52 10.17 5.59 -3.26
N ASP A 53 11.25 6.12 -3.83
CA ASP A 53 11.24 6.79 -5.13
C ASP A 53 11.51 5.82 -6.30
N ILE A 54 11.76 4.54 -5.99
CA ILE A 54 12.05 3.52 -7.00
C ILE A 54 10.86 2.57 -7.13
N ARG A 55 10.35 2.45 -8.34
CA ARG A 55 9.42 1.40 -8.75
C ARG A 55 10.22 0.17 -9.15
N TYR A 56 10.36 -0.80 -8.24
CA TYR A 56 11.13 -2.02 -8.50
C TYR A 56 10.39 -2.91 -9.49
N LYS A 57 11.06 -3.33 -10.55
CA LYS A 57 10.49 -4.22 -11.56
C LYS A 57 10.28 -5.62 -10.99
N LYS A 58 9.20 -6.27 -11.34
CA LYS A 58 8.85 -7.59 -10.84
C LYS A 58 9.75 -8.69 -11.39
N GLU A 59 10.14 -8.58 -12.66
CA GLU A 59 10.87 -9.58 -13.43
C GLU A 59 12.39 -9.49 -13.30
N GLU A 60 12.91 -8.45 -12.63
CA GLU A 60 14.36 -8.22 -12.47
C GLU A 60 14.76 -8.28 -10.98
N PRO A 61 15.97 -8.72 -10.63
CA PRO A 61 16.50 -8.53 -9.28
C PRO A 61 16.53 -7.05 -8.90
N ALA A 62 16.23 -6.74 -7.64
CA ALA A 62 16.33 -5.36 -7.20
C ALA A 62 17.76 -4.81 -7.40
N PRO A 63 17.93 -3.58 -7.93
CA PRO A 63 19.25 -2.99 -8.17
C PRO A 63 19.89 -2.51 -6.87
N ILE A 64 20.03 -3.41 -5.90
CA ILE A 64 20.58 -3.16 -4.57
C ILE A 64 21.85 -4.00 -4.42
N HIS A 65 22.99 -3.35 -4.51
CA HIS A 65 24.28 -4.03 -4.44
C HIS A 65 24.67 -4.49 -3.03
N SER A 66 24.20 -3.78 -2.00
CA SER A 66 24.45 -4.09 -0.59
C SER A 66 23.18 -3.94 0.21
N ALA A 67 22.74 -5.04 0.82
CA ALA A 67 21.50 -5.05 1.60
C ALA A 67 21.56 -4.09 2.79
N GLN A 68 20.61 -3.15 2.82
CA GLN A 68 20.43 -2.20 3.91
C GLN A 68 19.51 -2.81 4.95
N LYS A 69 20.04 -3.14 6.13
CA LYS A 69 19.27 -3.75 7.22
C LYS A 69 18.69 -2.73 8.21
N SER A 70 19.03 -1.45 8.05
CA SER A 70 18.55 -0.37 8.91
C SER A 70 18.05 0.80 8.08
N MET A 71 16.84 1.28 8.41
CA MET A 71 16.23 2.49 7.84
C MET A 71 16.19 3.58 8.89
N ASN A 72 16.53 4.80 8.50
CA ASN A 72 16.43 5.98 9.35
C ASN A 72 15.42 6.94 8.76
N LEU A 73 14.37 7.23 9.50
CA LEU A 73 13.31 8.17 9.15
C LEU A 73 13.29 9.35 10.11
N THR A 74 12.78 10.47 9.65
CA THR A 74 12.51 11.64 10.48
C THR A 74 11.06 12.06 10.25
N ALA A 75 10.35 12.37 11.33
CA ALA A 75 8.96 12.82 11.25
C ALA A 75 8.65 13.88 12.30
N TRP A 76 7.56 14.61 12.08
CA TRP A 76 6.89 15.44 13.07
C TRP A 76 5.77 14.65 13.76
N LYS A 77 5.30 15.15 14.88
CA LYS A 77 4.08 14.65 15.54
C LYS A 77 2.87 14.93 14.62
N GLY A 78 1.94 13.99 14.50
CA GLY A 78 0.79 14.10 13.62
C GLY A 78 1.08 13.79 12.14
N GLU A 79 2.33 13.48 11.79
CA GLU A 79 2.72 13.16 10.42
C GLU A 79 2.52 11.66 10.12
N LYS A 80 2.26 11.36 8.86
CA LYS A 80 2.32 10.01 8.29
C LYS A 80 3.53 9.92 7.39
N ILE A 81 4.41 8.97 7.68
CA ILE A 81 5.62 8.72 6.88
C ILE A 81 5.62 7.30 6.36
N SER A 82 6.42 7.05 5.35
CA SER A 82 6.51 5.73 4.72
C SER A 82 7.97 5.31 4.49
N ALA A 83 8.16 3.99 4.42
CA ALA A 83 9.40 3.35 3.98
C ALA A 83 9.05 2.18 3.08
N GLN A 84 9.95 1.84 2.16
CA GLN A 84 9.83 0.67 1.30
C GLN A 84 10.93 -0.34 1.63
N LEU A 85 10.55 -1.58 1.81
CA LEU A 85 11.46 -2.72 1.78
C LEU A 85 11.29 -3.48 0.47
N VAL A 86 12.28 -4.27 0.10
CA VAL A 86 12.26 -5.05 -1.14
C VAL A 86 12.72 -6.47 -0.84
N VAL A 87 11.97 -7.43 -1.36
CA VAL A 87 12.31 -8.86 -1.36
C VAL A 87 12.52 -9.28 -2.82
N TRP A 88 13.63 -9.92 -3.12
CA TRP A 88 13.83 -10.54 -4.42
C TRP A 88 14.43 -11.93 -4.25
N THR A 89 13.95 -12.88 -5.06
CA THR A 89 14.20 -14.29 -4.81
C THR A 89 14.35 -15.11 -6.09
N PRO A 90 15.33 -16.03 -6.16
CA PRO A 90 15.48 -16.95 -7.27
C PRO A 90 14.55 -18.16 -7.19
N LYS A 91 13.87 -18.35 -6.05
CA LYS A 91 12.92 -19.46 -5.80
C LYS A 91 11.60 -18.92 -5.27
N ALA A 92 10.53 -19.68 -5.45
CA ALA A 92 9.22 -19.30 -4.93
C ALA A 92 9.26 -19.18 -3.41
N LEU A 93 8.48 -18.22 -2.88
CA LEU A 93 8.24 -18.02 -1.46
C LEU A 93 6.72 -18.02 -1.24
N ASN A 94 6.23 -18.86 -0.33
CA ASN A 94 4.83 -18.90 0.03
C ASN A 94 4.58 -18.12 1.31
N ASP A 95 3.37 -17.59 1.45
CA ASP A 95 2.93 -16.84 2.63
C ASP A 95 3.90 -15.74 3.05
N LEU A 96 4.48 -15.03 2.04
CA LEU A 96 5.28 -13.85 2.32
C LEU A 96 4.45 -12.84 3.10
N THR A 97 4.99 -12.38 4.22
CA THR A 97 4.34 -11.40 5.09
C THR A 97 5.34 -10.48 5.76
N PHE A 98 4.87 -9.29 6.13
CA PHE A 98 5.64 -8.26 6.83
C PHE A 98 4.99 -7.97 8.18
N MET A 99 5.71 -8.22 9.26
CA MET A 99 5.26 -7.97 10.63
C MET A 99 6.09 -6.84 11.23
N VAL A 100 5.44 -5.94 11.94
CA VAL A 100 6.13 -4.81 12.57
C VAL A 100 5.96 -4.88 14.08
N SER A 101 7.01 -4.54 14.83
CA SER A 101 6.94 -4.35 16.27
C SER A 101 6.47 -2.94 16.63
N ASP A 102 6.13 -2.72 17.88
CA ASP A 102 6.07 -1.36 18.43
C ASP A 102 7.39 -0.63 18.17
N LEU A 103 7.35 0.70 18.01
CA LEU A 103 8.53 1.53 18.01
C LEU A 103 8.69 2.13 19.41
N THR A 104 9.83 1.90 20.04
CA THR A 104 10.08 2.27 21.44
C THR A 104 11.20 3.30 21.58
N SER A 105 11.07 4.17 22.59
CA SER A 105 12.06 5.19 22.97
C SER A 105 12.03 5.35 24.50
N GLY A 106 12.87 4.61 25.21
CA GLY A 106 12.78 4.49 26.67
C GLY A 106 11.40 3.98 27.11
N SER A 107 10.67 4.78 27.87
CA SER A 107 9.28 4.44 28.29
C SER A 107 8.20 4.87 27.29
N ALA A 108 8.55 5.58 26.22
CA ALA A 108 7.60 6.03 25.21
C ALA A 108 7.47 5.01 24.10
N THR A 109 6.24 4.82 23.59
CA THR A 109 5.92 3.83 22.58
C THR A 109 5.01 4.44 21.51
N ILE A 110 5.30 4.14 20.25
CA ILE A 110 4.36 4.24 19.13
C ILE A 110 3.91 2.80 18.87
N SER A 111 2.65 2.50 19.20
CA SER A 111 2.10 1.16 19.02
C SER A 111 2.13 0.74 17.55
N LYS A 112 2.39 -0.53 17.29
CA LYS A 112 2.30 -1.15 15.96
C LYS A 112 0.95 -0.94 15.28
N GLU A 113 -0.11 -0.65 16.03
CA GLU A 113 -1.45 -0.35 15.52
C GLU A 113 -1.50 0.99 14.76
N ASN A 114 -0.49 1.85 14.97
CA ASN A 114 -0.27 3.04 14.17
C ASN A 114 0.58 2.75 12.91
N ILE A 115 0.93 1.48 12.66
CA ILE A 115 1.81 1.10 11.56
C ILE A 115 1.06 0.12 10.67
N ARG A 116 0.99 0.44 9.39
CA ARG A 116 0.43 -0.46 8.38
C ARG A 116 1.53 -1.02 7.51
N THR A 117 1.48 -2.32 7.28
CA THR A 117 2.27 -2.99 6.26
C THR A 117 1.41 -3.26 5.03
N GLY A 118 2.01 -3.32 3.86
CA GLY A 118 1.31 -3.64 2.63
C GLY A 118 2.28 -4.14 1.56
N PHE A 119 1.72 -4.73 0.50
CA PHE A 119 2.47 -5.11 -0.68
C PHE A 119 2.36 -4.01 -1.73
N VAL A 120 3.48 -3.67 -2.37
CA VAL A 120 3.45 -2.82 -3.56
C VAL A 120 3.07 -3.71 -4.73
N ARG A 121 1.81 -3.59 -5.20
CA ARG A 121 1.27 -4.43 -6.27
C ARG A 121 1.56 -3.79 -7.63
N TYR A 122 1.38 -4.58 -8.67
CA TYR A 122 1.71 -4.20 -10.03
C TYR A 122 0.47 -4.01 -10.87
N VAL A 123 0.49 -3.00 -11.73
CA VAL A 123 -0.57 -2.69 -12.69
C VAL A 123 0.00 -2.68 -14.10
N ILE A 124 -0.82 -3.08 -15.08
CA ILE A 124 -0.47 -2.90 -16.48
C ILE A 124 -0.69 -1.44 -16.85
N THR A 125 0.30 -0.84 -17.46
CA THR A 125 0.25 0.54 -17.96
C THR A 125 0.90 0.65 -19.33
N ASP A 126 0.47 1.64 -20.08
CA ASP A 126 1.07 2.16 -21.30
C ASP A 126 1.58 3.58 -21.09
N GLU A 127 2.08 3.87 -19.91
CA GLU A 127 2.49 5.20 -19.43
C GLU A 127 3.49 5.87 -20.38
N LEU A 128 4.39 5.11 -20.97
CA LEU A 128 5.42 5.60 -21.86
C LEU A 128 5.23 5.08 -23.28
N ASN A 129 5.54 5.92 -24.27
CA ASN A 129 5.71 5.51 -25.66
C ASN A 129 6.88 4.52 -25.78
N LYS A 130 6.97 3.78 -26.90
CA LYS A 130 8.08 2.90 -27.23
C LYS A 130 9.45 3.62 -27.30
N ASP A 131 9.42 4.93 -27.54
CA ASP A 131 10.60 5.79 -27.48
C ASP A 131 10.99 6.21 -26.06
N GLY A 132 10.24 5.79 -25.03
CA GLY A 132 10.46 6.14 -23.63
C GLY A 132 9.92 7.50 -23.20
N LEU A 133 9.23 8.23 -24.09
CA LEU A 133 8.66 9.55 -23.80
C LEU A 133 7.19 9.41 -23.40
N GLY A 134 6.83 9.99 -22.27
CA GLY A 134 5.43 10.09 -21.85
C GLY A 134 4.65 11.06 -22.72
N ALA A 135 3.34 10.83 -22.89
CA ALA A 135 2.46 11.71 -23.64
C ALA A 135 1.11 11.92 -22.92
N CYS A 136 0.54 13.11 -23.10
CA CYS A 136 -0.82 13.45 -22.68
C CYS A 136 -1.72 13.66 -23.91
N GLY A 137 -3.03 13.47 -23.73
CA GLY A 137 -4.02 13.67 -24.80
C GLY A 137 -4.31 12.43 -25.62
N TYR A 138 -4.56 12.60 -26.91
CA TYR A 138 -4.82 11.46 -27.79
C TYR A 138 -3.58 10.59 -27.95
N ARG A 139 -3.77 9.28 -27.78
CA ARG A 139 -2.71 8.28 -27.83
C ARG A 139 -3.03 7.24 -28.89
N ASN A 140 -2.06 7.00 -29.78
CA ASN A 140 -2.16 5.89 -30.71
C ASN A 140 -1.63 4.62 -30.05
N SER A 141 -2.46 3.59 -29.90
CA SER A 141 -2.09 2.33 -29.24
C SER A 141 -0.88 1.63 -29.87
N ALA A 142 -0.58 1.90 -31.13
CA ALA A 142 0.59 1.33 -31.82
C ALA A 142 1.93 1.91 -31.31
N ASP A 143 1.90 3.08 -30.66
CA ASP A 143 3.09 3.76 -30.17
C ASP A 143 3.46 3.36 -28.72
N PHE A 144 2.66 2.48 -28.09
CA PHE A 144 2.84 2.08 -26.70
C PHE A 144 3.05 0.58 -26.58
N ASP A 145 3.85 0.20 -25.59
CA ASP A 145 3.93 -1.15 -25.09
C ASP A 145 3.32 -1.25 -23.69
N SER A 146 2.61 -2.32 -23.43
CA SER A 146 2.11 -2.62 -22.09
C SER A 146 3.24 -3.10 -21.20
N THR A 147 3.42 -2.47 -20.05
CA THR A 147 4.41 -2.83 -19.04
C THR A 147 3.74 -3.04 -17.69
N LEU A 148 4.33 -3.87 -16.87
CA LEU A 148 3.89 -4.10 -15.49
C LEU A 148 4.69 -3.19 -14.56
N VAL A 149 4.00 -2.26 -13.92
CA VAL A 149 4.64 -1.22 -13.08
C VAL A 149 4.15 -1.32 -11.64
N ALA A 150 5.09 -1.20 -10.70
CA ALA A 150 4.78 -1.12 -9.28
C ALA A 150 4.06 0.20 -8.97
N ASP A 151 2.83 0.13 -8.44
CA ASP A 151 2.01 1.31 -8.19
C ASP A 151 1.11 1.18 -6.96
N VAL A 152 0.17 0.24 -6.96
CA VAL A 152 -0.85 0.11 -5.90
C VAL A 152 -0.24 -0.40 -4.60
N ILE A 153 -0.54 0.28 -3.48
CA ILE A 153 -0.18 -0.19 -2.14
C ILE A 153 -1.37 -0.96 -1.56
N ASP A 154 -1.23 -2.28 -1.50
CA ASP A 154 -2.24 -3.21 -1.02
C ASP A 154 -2.04 -3.52 0.47
N HIS A 155 -2.86 -2.89 1.31
CA HIS A 155 -2.88 -3.13 2.77
C HIS A 155 -3.90 -4.20 3.20
N ILE A 156 -4.57 -4.85 2.25
CA ILE A 156 -5.68 -5.78 2.51
C ILE A 156 -5.20 -7.21 2.45
N THR A 157 -4.40 -7.56 1.45
CA THR A 157 -3.86 -8.90 1.28
C THR A 157 -2.90 -9.23 2.43
N PRO A 158 -3.18 -10.25 3.26
CA PRO A 158 -2.38 -10.54 4.45
C PRO A 158 -1.07 -11.26 4.13
N THR A 159 -1.07 -12.12 3.12
CA THR A 159 0.08 -12.89 2.65
C THR A 159 0.12 -12.93 1.14
N LEU A 160 1.29 -13.13 0.56
CA LEU A 160 1.49 -13.20 -0.89
C LEU A 160 2.40 -14.36 -1.24
N THR A 161 2.03 -15.12 -2.27
CA THR A 161 2.96 -16.05 -2.92
C THR A 161 3.79 -15.29 -3.95
N LEU A 162 5.10 -15.28 -3.74
CA LEU A 162 6.06 -14.66 -4.66
C LEU A 162 6.67 -15.74 -5.55
N PRO A 163 6.48 -15.68 -6.87
CA PRO A 163 7.05 -16.65 -7.80
C PRO A 163 8.60 -16.65 -7.79
N ALA A 164 9.20 -17.72 -8.27
CA ALA A 164 10.64 -17.74 -8.51
C ALA A 164 11.06 -16.65 -9.51
N ASN A 165 12.28 -16.14 -9.35
CA ASN A 165 12.83 -15.06 -10.16
C ASN A 165 11.92 -13.82 -10.17
N SER A 166 11.50 -13.40 -8.98
CA SER A 166 10.61 -12.25 -8.82
C SER A 166 11.06 -11.32 -7.71
N THR A 167 10.70 -10.06 -7.86
CA THR A 167 10.91 -8.98 -6.89
C THR A 167 9.56 -8.46 -6.39
N GLN A 168 9.48 -8.18 -5.09
CA GLN A 168 8.30 -7.66 -4.43
C GLN A 168 8.66 -6.51 -3.49
N GLY A 169 8.05 -5.35 -3.69
CA GLY A 169 8.10 -4.25 -2.73
C GLY A 169 7.14 -4.48 -1.57
N GLY A 170 7.61 -4.18 -0.36
CA GLY A 170 6.78 -4.07 0.83
C GLY A 170 6.73 -2.62 1.30
N TRP A 171 5.56 -2.15 1.68
CA TRP A 171 5.34 -0.76 2.09
C TRP A 171 4.99 -0.67 3.56
N ILE A 172 5.70 0.17 4.29
CA ILE A 172 5.52 0.41 5.72
C ILE A 172 5.06 1.85 5.90
N SER A 173 3.85 2.07 6.39
CA SER A 173 3.30 3.39 6.71
C SER A 173 3.20 3.57 8.22
N VAL A 174 3.82 4.60 8.76
CA VAL A 174 3.80 4.93 10.19
C VAL A 174 3.02 6.22 10.41
N ASN A 175 1.92 6.15 11.13
CA ASN A 175 1.20 7.32 11.61
C ASN A 175 1.79 7.73 12.98
N ILE A 176 2.28 8.93 13.10
CA ILE A 176 2.82 9.46 14.35
C ILE A 176 1.70 10.22 15.08
N PRO A 177 1.17 9.69 16.20
CA PRO A 177 0.14 10.42 16.96
C PRO A 177 0.63 11.81 17.38
N GLN A 178 -0.28 12.80 17.43
CA GLN A 178 0.07 14.17 17.82
C GLN A 178 0.66 14.25 19.24
N GLY A 179 0.21 13.37 20.15
CA GLY A 179 0.70 13.28 21.53
C GLY A 179 2.04 12.55 21.68
N THR A 180 2.68 12.11 20.60
CA THR A 180 3.95 11.37 20.65
C THR A 180 5.06 12.24 21.25
N LYS A 181 5.84 11.73 22.20
CA LYS A 181 7.01 12.43 22.72
C LYS A 181 8.09 12.53 21.64
N ALA A 182 8.76 13.68 21.53
CA ALA A 182 9.93 13.80 20.68
C ALA A 182 11.05 12.87 21.18
N GLY A 183 11.75 12.23 20.25
CA GLY A 183 12.78 11.26 20.61
C GLY A 183 13.18 10.35 19.47
N LYS A 184 14.11 9.44 19.76
CA LYS A 184 14.56 8.38 18.83
C LYS A 184 13.83 7.10 19.18
N TYR A 185 13.00 6.63 18.27
CA TYR A 185 12.24 5.38 18.39
C TYR A 185 12.90 4.31 17.52
N THR A 186 12.86 3.09 17.99
CA THR A 186 13.39 1.94 17.24
C THR A 186 12.40 0.77 17.32
N GLY A 187 12.22 0.09 16.20
CA GLY A 187 11.48 -1.15 16.09
C GLY A 187 12.04 -2.04 14.99
N THR A 188 11.38 -3.15 14.77
CA THR A 188 11.80 -4.18 13.82
C THR A 188 10.68 -4.48 12.85
N VAL A 189 11.02 -4.64 11.58
CA VAL A 189 10.17 -5.23 10.55
C VAL A 189 10.68 -6.63 10.27
N THR A 190 9.88 -7.64 10.58
CA THR A 190 10.18 -9.05 10.36
C THR A 190 9.57 -9.50 9.04
N VAL A 191 10.38 -10.01 8.13
CA VAL A 191 9.95 -10.59 6.86
C VAL A 191 9.90 -12.11 7.02
N LYS A 192 8.74 -12.71 6.78
CA LYS A 192 8.53 -14.17 6.88
C LYS A 192 7.99 -14.72 5.57
N ALA A 193 8.36 -15.95 5.26
CA ALA A 193 7.74 -16.77 4.22
C ALA A 193 7.98 -18.24 4.54
N ASP A 194 7.17 -19.15 3.99
CA ASP A 194 7.28 -20.60 4.19
C ASP A 194 7.34 -21.00 5.69
N GLY A 195 6.66 -20.24 6.55
CA GLY A 195 6.63 -20.45 7.99
C GLY A 195 7.89 -20.02 8.76
N ILE A 196 8.93 -19.50 8.10
CA ILE A 196 10.19 -19.11 8.72
C ILE A 196 10.45 -17.58 8.62
N THR A 197 11.28 -17.06 9.52
CA THR A 197 11.80 -15.70 9.42
C THR A 197 12.96 -15.67 8.43
N LEU A 198 12.78 -14.92 7.35
CA LEU A 198 13.80 -14.71 6.33
C LEU A 198 14.79 -13.60 6.71
N SER A 199 14.27 -12.54 7.33
CA SER A 199 15.10 -11.40 7.74
C SER A 199 14.37 -10.53 8.77
N GLU A 200 15.16 -9.84 9.59
CA GLU A 200 14.73 -8.72 10.42
C GLU A 200 15.41 -7.45 9.95
N LEU A 201 14.62 -6.40 9.78
CA LEU A 201 15.04 -5.08 9.34
C LEU A 201 14.78 -4.08 10.45
N LYS A 202 15.78 -3.28 10.79
CA LYS A 202 15.68 -2.25 11.82
C LYS A 202 15.03 -0.99 11.25
N LEU A 203 14.03 -0.45 11.96
CA LEU A 203 13.40 0.83 11.65
C LEU A 203 13.70 1.82 12.78
N ASN A 204 14.45 2.86 12.47
CA ASN A 204 14.76 3.96 13.37
C ASN A 204 13.96 5.19 12.95
N LEU A 205 13.28 5.82 13.89
CA LEU A 205 12.45 6.98 13.66
C LEU A 205 12.85 8.11 14.62
N GLN A 206 13.29 9.23 14.08
CA GLN A 206 13.50 10.46 14.85
C GLN A 206 12.22 11.31 14.83
N VAL A 207 11.47 11.33 15.91
CA VAL A 207 10.34 12.24 16.08
C VAL A 207 10.85 13.60 16.56
N LYS A 208 10.62 14.63 15.75
CA LYS A 208 10.99 16.02 16.08
C LYS A 208 9.97 16.65 17.02
N ASN A 209 10.41 17.64 17.80
CA ASN A 209 9.51 18.40 18.67
C ASN A 209 8.75 19.49 17.88
N ARG A 210 8.07 19.06 16.82
CA ARG A 210 7.14 19.86 16.03
C ARG A 210 5.90 19.04 15.77
N THR A 211 4.76 19.71 15.70
CA THR A 211 3.47 19.07 15.41
C THR A 211 2.98 19.55 14.05
N LEU A 212 2.62 18.62 13.18
CA LEU A 212 1.92 18.92 11.94
C LEU A 212 0.50 19.38 12.32
N PRO A 213 0.05 20.56 11.90
CA PRO A 213 -1.32 20.98 12.15
C PRO A 213 -2.30 20.05 11.39
N PRO A 214 -3.56 19.97 11.82
CA PRO A 214 -4.57 19.23 11.08
C PRO A 214 -4.79 19.86 9.70
N PRO A 215 -5.26 19.11 8.69
CA PRO A 215 -5.45 19.62 7.33
C PRO A 215 -6.27 20.91 7.24
N SER A 216 -7.25 21.11 8.13
CA SER A 216 -8.07 22.32 8.21
C SER A 216 -7.28 23.60 8.55
N GLU A 217 -6.07 23.47 9.07
CA GLU A 217 -5.19 24.57 9.45
C GLU A 217 -4.00 24.75 8.50
N TRP A 218 -3.94 23.97 7.41
CA TRP A 218 -2.85 24.08 6.45
C TRP A 218 -2.92 25.38 5.66
N ALA A 219 -1.76 25.99 5.41
CA ALA A 219 -1.63 27.25 4.68
C ALA A 219 -1.75 27.10 3.17
N PHE A 220 -1.83 25.89 2.64
CA PHE A 220 -2.01 25.60 1.21
C PHE A 220 -3.35 24.90 0.97
N HIS A 221 -3.83 25.03 -0.27
CA HIS A 221 -5.04 24.34 -0.72
C HIS A 221 -4.68 23.02 -1.38
N LEU A 222 -5.36 21.95 -0.97
CA LEU A 222 -5.24 20.61 -1.53
C LEU A 222 -6.52 20.28 -2.29
N ASP A 223 -6.42 20.16 -3.62
CA ASP A 223 -7.49 19.67 -4.47
C ASP A 223 -7.27 18.21 -4.83
N LEU A 224 -8.25 17.36 -4.51
CA LEU A 224 -8.23 15.94 -4.81
C LEU A 224 -9.26 15.64 -5.91
N TRP A 225 -8.79 15.49 -7.12
CA TRP A 225 -9.65 15.16 -8.27
C TRP A 225 -10.09 13.70 -8.19
N GLN A 226 -11.40 13.50 -8.34
CA GLN A 226 -12.04 12.19 -8.20
C GLN A 226 -12.65 11.76 -9.51
N ASN A 227 -12.53 10.46 -9.80
CA ASN A 227 -13.25 9.83 -10.89
C ASN A 227 -14.22 8.78 -10.34
N PRO A 228 -15.50 9.12 -10.12
CA PRO A 228 -16.49 8.18 -9.59
C PRO A 228 -16.68 6.95 -10.50
N TYR A 229 -16.53 7.11 -11.81
CA TYR A 229 -16.62 5.97 -12.73
C TYR A 229 -15.50 4.92 -12.53
N ALA A 230 -14.35 5.31 -11.99
CA ALA A 230 -13.31 4.34 -11.64
C ALA A 230 -13.80 3.37 -10.56
N VAL A 231 -14.52 3.88 -9.55
CA VAL A 231 -15.12 3.06 -8.50
C VAL A 231 -16.20 2.13 -9.07
N SER A 232 -17.09 2.66 -9.92
CA SER A 232 -18.16 1.83 -10.51
C SER A 232 -17.60 0.71 -11.39
N ARG A 233 -16.56 0.98 -12.18
CA ARG A 233 -15.88 -0.01 -13.02
C ARG A 233 -15.15 -1.07 -12.20
N TYR A 234 -14.41 -0.65 -11.18
CA TYR A 234 -13.66 -1.57 -10.31
C TYR A 234 -14.58 -2.57 -9.60
N TYR A 235 -15.70 -2.09 -9.06
CA TYR A 235 -16.67 -2.93 -8.35
C TYR A 235 -17.78 -3.50 -9.25
N ASN A 236 -17.74 -3.23 -10.55
CA ASN A 236 -18.77 -3.65 -11.52
C ASN A 236 -20.19 -3.33 -11.02
N VAL A 237 -20.45 -2.08 -10.69
CA VAL A 237 -21.75 -1.59 -10.22
C VAL A 237 -22.26 -0.48 -11.12
N GLU A 238 -23.59 -0.36 -11.21
CA GLU A 238 -24.24 0.71 -11.95
C GLU A 238 -23.82 2.07 -11.43
N PRO A 239 -23.32 2.99 -12.31
CA PRO A 239 -22.93 4.33 -11.93
C PRO A 239 -24.06 5.07 -11.21
N PHE A 240 -23.73 5.74 -10.11
CA PHE A 240 -24.63 6.55 -9.29
C PHE A 240 -25.80 5.81 -8.64
N SER A 241 -25.79 4.46 -8.68
CA SER A 241 -26.70 3.65 -7.89
C SER A 241 -26.42 3.81 -6.39
N LYS A 242 -27.39 3.37 -5.56
CA LYS A 242 -27.19 3.35 -4.09
C LYS A 242 -25.89 2.59 -3.72
N LYS A 243 -25.67 1.41 -4.32
CA LYS A 243 -24.49 0.59 -4.06
C LYS A 243 -23.19 1.33 -4.45
N HIS A 244 -23.21 2.07 -5.56
CA HIS A 244 -22.06 2.88 -5.98
C HIS A 244 -21.75 3.99 -4.96
N PHE A 245 -22.77 4.72 -4.48
CA PHE A 245 -22.57 5.72 -3.41
C PHE A 245 -22.05 5.11 -2.11
N ASP A 246 -22.56 3.94 -1.73
CA ASP A 246 -22.09 3.25 -0.52
C ASP A 246 -20.61 2.85 -0.63
N LEU A 247 -20.14 2.46 -1.82
CA LEU A 247 -18.73 2.15 -2.10
C LEU A 247 -17.83 3.39 -2.17
N MET A 248 -18.34 4.52 -2.67
CA MET A 248 -17.62 5.79 -2.69
C MET A 248 -17.49 6.43 -1.31
N ARG A 249 -18.46 6.22 -0.42
CA ARG A 249 -18.52 6.89 0.90
C ARG A 249 -17.25 6.82 1.74
N PRO A 250 -16.54 5.68 1.87
CA PRO A 250 -15.28 5.62 2.61
C PRO A 250 -14.19 6.51 2.01
N LEU A 251 -14.10 6.58 0.68
CA LEU A 251 -13.15 7.45 -0.01
C LEU A 251 -13.51 8.92 0.18
N MET A 252 -14.79 9.27 0.00
CA MET A 252 -15.29 10.63 0.22
C MET A 252 -15.01 11.09 1.65
N LYS A 253 -15.21 10.21 2.65
CA LYS A 253 -14.90 10.52 4.04
C LYS A 253 -13.41 10.77 4.25
N LEU A 254 -12.53 9.98 3.62
CA LEU A 254 -11.08 10.18 3.66
C LEU A 254 -10.70 11.53 3.04
N TYR A 255 -11.27 11.86 1.90
CA TYR A 255 -11.02 13.13 1.21
C TYR A 255 -11.48 14.33 2.01
N CYS A 256 -12.65 14.26 2.66
CA CYS A 256 -13.11 15.32 3.56
C CYS A 256 -12.14 15.60 4.73
N LEU A 257 -11.36 14.62 5.16
CA LEU A 257 -10.36 14.79 6.21
C LEU A 257 -9.07 15.45 5.69
N LEU A 258 -8.80 15.38 4.38
CA LEU A 258 -7.57 15.87 3.74
C LEU A 258 -7.81 17.13 2.90
N TYR A 259 -9.05 17.38 2.50
CA TYR A 259 -9.41 18.50 1.64
C TYR A 259 -9.36 19.81 2.41
N THR A 260 -8.61 20.77 1.92
CA THR A 260 -8.35 22.05 2.58
C THR A 260 -8.88 23.25 1.81
N SER A 261 -9.31 23.06 0.56
CA SER A 261 -9.85 24.14 -0.26
C SER A 261 -11.29 24.46 0.17
N PRO A 262 -11.64 25.71 0.54
CA PRO A 262 -13.01 26.08 0.78
C PRO A 262 -13.81 25.98 -0.51
N SER A 263 -15.05 25.49 -0.41
CA SER A 263 -15.98 25.53 -1.53
C SER A 263 -16.14 26.98 -2.02
N PRO A 264 -16.24 27.24 -3.34
CA PRO A 264 -16.54 28.59 -3.85
C PRO A 264 -17.82 29.20 -3.25
N ARG A 265 -18.67 28.40 -2.63
CA ARG A 265 -19.87 28.87 -1.92
C ARG A 265 -19.60 29.34 -0.50
N ASP A 266 -18.48 28.94 0.11
CA ASP A 266 -18.13 29.27 1.48
C ASP A 266 -17.39 30.62 1.60
N THR A 267 -17.09 31.25 0.48
CA THR A 267 -16.41 32.55 0.39
C THR A 267 -17.35 33.75 0.20
N ARG A 268 -18.67 33.58 0.45
CA ARG A 268 -19.67 34.67 0.39
C ARG A 268 -20.17 35.07 1.75
#